data_286253e387f529d838281f20da2a67dc
#
_entry.id   286253e387f529d838281f20da2a67dc
#
_cell.length_a   1.000
_cell.length_b   1.000
_cell.length_c   1.000
_cell.angle_alpha   90.00
_cell.angle_beta   90.00
_cell.angle_gamma   90.00
#
_symmetry.space_group_name_H-M   'P 1'
#
loop_
_entity.id
_entity.type
_entity.pdbx_description
1 polymer ?
#
loop_
_entity_poly.entity_id
_entity_poly.type
_entity_poly.pdbx_seq_one_letter_code
_entity_poly.pdbx_strand_id
1 'polypeptide(L)'
;EHAFWSICSRHVLNELTADQLVTPTRDGWWDDGGKWRRLHYHTWNVEDGGDAQTEWNGCFQGIMQCNYVIEDLNTLSSEKFGFSEAEFNNLKAQCRALRAWFYIRLLDGFRNVPLAVSFNDVSQNSVGQVEPRVIYDFIESELKECINLLAQKPALGGNQGLQGQWTKAAAASLLVRLYLNAKVYIGEEHYTDCATYAEKIINGEY
;
A
#
# COMPACT_ATOMS: atom_id res chain seq x y z
N GLU A 1 -13.52 9.16 0.26
CA GLU A 1 -14.41 8.51 -0.73
C GLU A 1 -13.62 7.75 -1.79
N HIS A 2 -12.65 8.37 -2.45
CA HIS A 2 -11.83 7.73 -3.48
C HIS A 2 -11.01 6.52 -2.98
N ALA A 3 -10.47 6.58 -1.77
CA ALA A 3 -9.71 5.48 -1.18
C ALA A 3 -10.60 4.24 -0.95
N PHE A 4 -11.85 4.42 -0.59
CA PHE A 4 -12.81 3.32 -0.42
C PHE A 4 -13.11 2.62 -1.75
N TRP A 5 -13.41 3.37 -2.80
CA TRP A 5 -13.68 2.81 -4.13
C TRP A 5 -12.45 2.11 -4.71
N SER A 6 -11.26 2.64 -4.48
CA SER A 6 -10.00 2.00 -4.85
C SER A 6 -9.85 0.61 -4.18
N ILE A 7 -10.20 0.49 -2.90
CA ILE A 7 -10.16 -0.80 -2.19
C ILE A 7 -11.17 -1.80 -2.80
N CYS A 8 -12.39 -1.36 -3.10
CA CYS A 8 -13.41 -2.21 -3.72
C CYS A 8 -12.98 -2.67 -5.12
N SER A 9 -12.46 -1.75 -5.94
CA SER A 9 -11.96 -2.07 -7.27
C SER A 9 -10.82 -3.09 -7.23
N ARG A 10 -9.89 -2.92 -6.30
CA ARG A 10 -8.79 -3.88 -6.07
C ARG A 10 -9.32 -5.28 -5.71
N HIS A 11 -10.31 -5.37 -4.82
CA HIS A 11 -10.90 -6.64 -4.44
C HIS A 11 -11.50 -7.33 -5.66
N VAL A 12 -12.30 -6.62 -6.43
CA VAL A 12 -12.92 -7.15 -7.66
C VAL A 12 -11.87 -7.66 -8.65
N LEU A 13 -10.84 -6.87 -8.92
CA LEU A 13 -9.76 -7.26 -9.83
C LEU A 13 -9.04 -8.52 -9.35
N ASN A 14 -8.67 -8.58 -8.07
CA ASN A 14 -7.93 -9.72 -7.54
C ASN A 14 -8.76 -11.01 -7.53
N GLU A 15 -9.98 -10.95 -7.00
CA GLU A 15 -10.79 -12.16 -6.75
C GLU A 15 -11.33 -12.77 -8.04
N LEU A 16 -11.70 -11.93 -9.02
CA LEU A 16 -12.18 -12.43 -10.32
C LEU A 16 -11.04 -13.05 -11.15
N THR A 17 -9.86 -12.44 -11.14
CA THR A 17 -8.71 -12.97 -11.90
C THR A 17 -8.03 -14.16 -11.21
N ALA A 18 -8.24 -14.34 -9.90
CA ALA A 18 -7.69 -15.46 -9.13
C ALA A 18 -8.63 -16.67 -9.03
N ASP A 19 -9.70 -16.72 -9.81
CA ASP A 19 -10.73 -17.78 -9.80
C ASP A 19 -11.42 -18.00 -8.42
N GLN A 20 -11.32 -17.03 -7.52
CA GLN A 20 -11.95 -17.10 -6.19
C GLN A 20 -13.37 -16.55 -6.19
N LEU A 21 -13.71 -15.74 -7.17
CA LEU A 21 -15.02 -15.13 -7.33
C LEU A 21 -15.55 -15.31 -8.75
N VAL A 22 -16.84 -15.60 -8.87
CA VAL A 22 -17.54 -15.65 -10.14
C VAL A 22 -18.77 -14.74 -10.08
N THR A 23 -18.96 -13.93 -11.10
CA THR A 23 -20.14 -13.09 -11.24
C THR A 23 -21.03 -13.66 -12.37
N PRO A 24 -21.96 -14.59 -12.05
CA PRO A 24 -22.81 -15.20 -13.07
C PRO A 24 -23.89 -14.22 -13.56
N THR A 25 -24.08 -14.15 -14.86
CA THR A 25 -25.22 -13.44 -15.46
C THR A 25 -26.51 -14.19 -15.16
N ARG A 26 -27.52 -13.49 -14.65
CA ARG A 26 -28.85 -14.02 -14.35
C ARG A 26 -29.91 -13.12 -14.98
N ASP A 27 -30.66 -13.64 -15.91
CA ASP A 27 -31.77 -12.94 -16.59
C ASP A 27 -31.38 -11.53 -17.11
N GLY A 28 -30.16 -11.37 -17.61
CA GLY A 28 -29.61 -10.08 -18.06
C GLY A 28 -29.02 -9.19 -16.99
N TRP A 29 -29.11 -9.58 -15.70
CA TRP A 29 -28.47 -8.87 -14.60
C TRP A 29 -27.00 -9.31 -14.44
N TRP A 30 -26.16 -8.38 -14.01
CA TRP A 30 -24.73 -8.62 -13.79
C TRP A 30 -23.94 -9.01 -15.03
N ASP A 31 -24.45 -8.69 -16.23
CA ASP A 31 -23.67 -8.89 -17.46
C ASP A 31 -22.62 -7.80 -17.66
N ASP A 32 -22.98 -6.54 -17.37
CA ASP A 32 -22.11 -5.37 -17.52
C ASP A 32 -21.31 -5.39 -18.83
N GLY A 33 -21.97 -5.71 -19.94
CA GLY A 33 -21.33 -5.88 -21.24
C GLY A 33 -20.29 -7.00 -21.31
N GLY A 34 -20.37 -7.99 -20.42
CA GLY A 34 -19.45 -9.12 -20.35
C GLY A 34 -18.15 -8.85 -19.60
N LYS A 35 -18.00 -7.67 -18.94
CA LYS A 35 -16.80 -7.26 -18.21
C LYS A 35 -16.32 -8.30 -17.19
N TRP A 36 -17.21 -8.77 -16.32
CA TRP A 36 -16.86 -9.72 -15.25
C TRP A 36 -16.35 -11.05 -15.81
N ARG A 37 -16.92 -11.52 -16.90
CA ARG A 37 -16.49 -12.73 -17.60
C ARG A 37 -15.12 -12.54 -18.23
N ARG A 38 -14.87 -11.38 -18.86
CA ARG A 38 -13.55 -11.08 -19.45
C ARG A 38 -12.47 -10.97 -18.38
N LEU A 39 -12.75 -10.40 -17.21
CA LEU A 39 -11.83 -10.37 -16.07
C LEU A 39 -11.51 -11.79 -15.60
N HIS A 40 -12.52 -12.65 -15.41
CA HIS A 40 -12.34 -14.03 -14.98
C HIS A 40 -11.51 -14.85 -15.98
N TYR A 41 -11.76 -14.70 -17.29
CA TYR A 41 -11.01 -15.42 -18.32
C TYR A 41 -9.72 -14.74 -18.78
N HIS A 42 -9.27 -13.68 -18.13
CA HIS A 42 -8.07 -12.91 -18.51
C HIS A 42 -8.10 -12.40 -19.95
N THR A 43 -9.29 -12.04 -20.44
CA THR A 43 -9.53 -11.54 -21.80
C THR A 43 -10.05 -10.10 -21.82
N TRP A 44 -9.75 -9.35 -20.76
CA TRP A 44 -10.13 -7.94 -20.65
C TRP A 44 -9.49 -7.09 -21.74
N ASN A 45 -10.12 -5.99 -22.03
CA ASN A 45 -9.67 -4.98 -22.98
C ASN A 45 -9.63 -3.58 -22.33
N VAL A 46 -9.30 -2.56 -23.09
CA VAL A 46 -9.20 -1.17 -22.60
C VAL A 46 -10.52 -0.66 -22.00
N GLU A 47 -11.66 -1.11 -22.52
CA GLU A 47 -12.99 -0.70 -22.04
C GLU A 47 -13.29 -1.25 -20.64
N ASP A 48 -12.64 -2.32 -20.24
CA ASP A 48 -12.78 -2.93 -18.90
C ASP A 48 -11.91 -2.23 -17.83
N GLY A 49 -11.12 -1.24 -18.22
CA GLY A 49 -10.10 -0.60 -17.39
C GLY A 49 -10.59 0.27 -16.22
N GLY A 50 -11.91 0.46 -16.06
CA GLY A 50 -12.46 1.39 -15.06
C GLY A 50 -12.05 1.08 -13.62
N ASP A 51 -12.00 -0.20 -13.21
CA ASP A 51 -11.55 -0.59 -11.87
C ASP A 51 -10.04 -0.40 -11.68
N ALA A 52 -9.25 -0.71 -12.71
CA ALA A 52 -7.81 -0.46 -12.69
C ALA A 52 -7.50 1.03 -12.60
N GLN A 53 -8.21 1.87 -13.34
CA GLN A 53 -8.08 3.33 -13.26
C GLN A 53 -8.47 3.86 -11.88
N THR A 54 -9.53 3.34 -11.27
CA THR A 54 -9.97 3.73 -9.93
C THR A 54 -8.91 3.36 -8.89
N GLU A 55 -8.33 2.17 -8.98
CA GLU A 55 -7.22 1.74 -8.12
C GLU A 55 -5.99 2.65 -8.27
N TRP A 56 -5.57 2.91 -9.50
CA TRP A 56 -4.46 3.80 -9.81
C TRP A 56 -4.66 5.19 -9.23
N ASN A 57 -5.77 5.82 -9.54
CA ASN A 57 -6.07 7.18 -9.09
C ASN A 57 -6.16 7.26 -7.57
N GLY A 58 -6.81 6.30 -6.92
CA GLY A 58 -6.94 6.25 -5.47
C GLY A 58 -5.59 6.09 -4.76
N CYS A 59 -4.69 5.27 -5.30
CA CYS A 59 -3.34 5.12 -4.76
C CYS A 59 -2.52 6.40 -4.89
N PHE A 60 -2.51 7.04 -6.07
CA PHE A 60 -1.74 8.28 -6.26
C PHE A 60 -2.32 9.46 -5.48
N GLN A 61 -3.62 9.56 -5.31
CA GLN A 61 -4.23 10.55 -4.41
C GLN A 61 -3.78 10.33 -2.96
N GLY A 62 -3.74 9.08 -2.50
CA GLY A 62 -3.24 8.75 -1.16
C GLY A 62 -1.76 9.10 -1.00
N ILE A 63 -0.92 8.78 -1.99
CA ILE A 63 0.51 9.12 -2.00
C ILE A 63 0.70 10.64 -1.94
N MET A 64 -0.04 11.39 -2.76
CA MET A 64 0.03 12.85 -2.77
C MET A 64 -0.30 13.45 -1.40
N GLN A 65 -1.35 12.96 -0.75
CA GLN A 65 -1.72 13.42 0.60
C GLN A 65 -0.65 13.07 1.64
N CYS A 66 -0.07 11.85 1.57
CA CYS A 66 1.04 11.47 2.44
C CYS A 66 2.25 12.39 2.23
N ASN A 67 2.63 12.67 0.99
CA ASN A 67 3.73 13.57 0.67
C ASN A 67 3.49 14.97 1.23
N TYR A 68 2.29 15.52 1.02
CA TYR A 68 1.91 16.84 1.55
C TYR A 68 2.08 16.92 3.07
N VAL A 69 1.54 15.94 3.81
CA VAL A 69 1.65 15.92 5.26
C VAL A 69 3.10 15.72 5.73
N ILE A 70 3.87 14.86 5.05
CA ILE A 70 5.29 14.64 5.39
C ILE A 70 6.11 15.91 5.18
N GLU A 71 5.88 16.63 4.09
CA GLU A 71 6.56 17.91 3.80
C GLU A 71 6.21 18.97 4.84
N ASP A 72 4.93 19.13 5.18
CA ASP A 72 4.51 20.04 6.24
C ASP A 72 5.17 19.71 7.58
N LEU A 73 5.14 18.43 7.98
CA LEU A 73 5.77 17.98 9.23
C LEU A 73 7.29 18.16 9.23
N ASN A 74 7.95 18.20 8.07
CA ASN A 74 9.38 18.46 7.98
C ASN A 74 9.73 19.96 8.18
N THR A 75 8.78 20.87 8.00
CA THR A 75 8.96 22.30 8.25
C THR A 75 8.60 22.70 9.68
N LEU A 76 8.03 21.80 10.47
CA LEU A 76 7.49 22.05 11.79
C LEU A 76 8.34 21.36 12.86
N SER A 77 8.28 21.84 14.11
CA SER A 77 8.90 21.19 15.26
C SER A 77 7.85 20.53 16.15
N SER A 78 8.27 19.49 16.88
CA SER A 78 7.44 18.78 17.86
C SER A 78 6.84 19.72 18.91
N GLU A 79 7.58 20.74 19.32
CA GLU A 79 7.18 21.74 20.32
C GLU A 79 5.89 22.49 19.93
N LYS A 80 5.71 22.80 18.64
CA LYS A 80 4.49 23.48 18.16
C LYS A 80 3.21 22.71 18.44
N PHE A 81 3.31 21.39 18.55
CA PHE A 81 2.19 20.49 18.80
C PHE A 81 2.10 20.04 20.26
N GLY A 82 3.06 20.40 21.08
CA GLY A 82 3.18 19.88 22.44
C GLY A 82 3.52 18.38 22.49
N PHE A 83 4.15 17.86 21.43
CA PHE A 83 4.56 16.46 21.31
C PHE A 83 6.04 16.32 21.75
N SER A 84 6.34 15.17 22.31
CA SER A 84 7.74 14.71 22.40
C SER A 84 8.29 14.41 21.01
N GLU A 85 9.61 14.42 20.85
CA GLU A 85 10.27 14.01 19.59
C GLU A 85 9.85 12.60 19.14
N ALA A 86 9.66 11.67 20.07
CA ALA A 86 9.23 10.32 19.77
C ALA A 86 7.80 10.28 19.20
N GLU A 87 6.87 11.03 19.76
CA GLU A 87 5.49 11.13 19.26
C GLU A 87 5.47 11.80 17.88
N PHE A 88 6.27 12.83 17.68
CA PHE A 88 6.35 13.53 16.41
C PHE A 88 6.95 12.66 15.30
N ASN A 89 8.01 11.90 15.62
CA ASN A 89 8.60 10.95 14.69
C ASN A 89 7.67 9.78 14.39
N ASN A 90 6.88 9.31 15.39
CA ASN A 90 5.84 8.33 15.17
C ASN A 90 4.78 8.85 14.18
N LEU A 91 4.33 10.10 14.32
CA LEU A 91 3.37 10.71 13.40
C LEU A 91 3.91 10.75 11.96
N LYS A 92 5.16 11.13 11.77
CA LYS A 92 5.80 11.07 10.44
C LYS A 92 5.86 9.65 9.89
N ALA A 93 6.22 8.68 10.74
CA ALA A 93 6.30 7.27 10.35
C ALA A 93 4.93 6.69 9.98
N GLN A 94 3.82 7.17 10.58
CA GLN A 94 2.46 6.81 10.20
C GLN A 94 2.19 7.15 8.72
N CYS A 95 2.54 8.37 8.31
CA CYS A 95 2.34 8.84 6.94
C CYS A 95 3.25 8.11 5.95
N ARG A 96 4.50 7.83 6.34
CA ARG A 96 5.47 7.09 5.51
C ARG A 96 5.04 5.62 5.32
N ALA A 97 4.59 4.95 6.37
CA ALA A 97 4.08 3.58 6.29
C ALA A 97 2.82 3.49 5.41
N LEU A 98 1.91 4.47 5.52
CA LEU A 98 0.73 4.54 4.66
C LEU A 98 1.11 4.77 3.19
N ARG A 99 2.10 5.62 2.91
CA ARG A 99 2.63 5.83 1.55
C ARG A 99 3.23 4.54 0.99
N ALA A 100 4.03 3.83 1.77
CA ALA A 100 4.60 2.55 1.39
C ALA A 100 3.51 1.50 1.08
N TRP A 101 2.41 1.49 1.85
CA TRP A 101 1.26 0.63 1.58
C TRP A 101 0.59 0.92 0.23
N PHE A 102 0.42 2.19 -0.14
CA PHE A 102 -0.08 2.55 -1.47
C PHE A 102 0.87 2.09 -2.58
N TYR A 103 2.20 2.22 -2.37
CA TYR A 103 3.18 1.74 -3.34
C TYR A 103 3.22 0.21 -3.48
N ILE A 104 2.98 -0.56 -2.41
CA ILE A 104 2.80 -2.02 -2.50
C ILE A 104 1.63 -2.36 -3.41
N ARG A 105 0.51 -1.66 -3.28
CA ARG A 105 -0.66 -1.86 -4.14
C ARG A 105 -0.37 -1.55 -5.60
N LEU A 106 0.34 -0.45 -5.85
CA LEU A 106 0.75 -0.06 -7.20
C LEU A 106 1.75 -1.05 -7.82
N LEU A 107 2.75 -1.47 -7.06
CA LEU A 107 3.73 -2.45 -7.51
C LEU A 107 3.07 -3.79 -7.88
N ASP A 108 2.15 -4.25 -7.04
CA ASP A 108 1.43 -5.51 -7.22
C ASP A 108 0.45 -5.46 -8.41
N GLY A 109 -0.26 -4.34 -8.59
CA GLY A 109 -1.27 -4.22 -9.65
C GLY A 109 -0.73 -3.78 -11.01
N PHE A 110 0.32 -2.95 -11.03
CA PHE A 110 0.77 -2.25 -12.24
C PHE A 110 2.24 -2.43 -12.56
N ARG A 111 3.01 -2.96 -11.65
CA ARG A 111 4.44 -3.23 -11.78
C ARG A 111 5.30 -1.98 -12.00
N ASN A 112 5.28 -1.38 -13.20
CA ASN A 112 6.01 -0.15 -13.53
C ASN A 112 5.16 1.08 -13.25
N VAL A 113 5.53 1.86 -12.25
CA VAL A 113 4.77 3.03 -11.83
C VAL A 113 5.70 4.22 -11.57
N PRO A 114 5.21 5.46 -11.62
CA PRO A 114 6.00 6.63 -11.20
C PRO A 114 6.36 6.56 -9.71
N LEU A 115 7.59 6.91 -9.36
CA LEU A 115 8.01 7.12 -7.97
C LEU A 115 7.96 8.61 -7.65
N ALA A 116 6.90 9.03 -6.96
CA ALA A 116 6.67 10.40 -6.53
C ALA A 116 6.86 10.50 -5.00
N VAL A 117 7.89 11.16 -4.56
CA VAL A 117 8.26 11.29 -3.13
C VAL A 117 8.01 12.67 -2.57
N SER A 118 7.65 13.63 -3.41
CA SER A 118 7.25 14.97 -3.04
C SER A 118 5.86 15.31 -3.58
N PHE A 119 5.22 16.32 -2.98
CA PHE A 119 3.96 16.86 -3.49
C PHE A 119 4.10 17.39 -4.93
N ASN A 120 5.19 18.07 -5.22
CA ASN A 120 5.43 18.65 -6.54
C ASN A 120 5.62 17.57 -7.62
N ASP A 121 6.18 16.41 -7.31
CA ASP A 121 6.36 15.32 -8.25
C ASP A 121 5.03 14.87 -8.85
N VAL A 122 4.01 14.74 -8.01
CA VAL A 122 2.67 14.30 -8.44
C VAL A 122 1.93 15.42 -9.18
N SER A 123 2.04 16.67 -8.70
CA SER A 123 1.28 17.80 -9.22
C SER A 123 1.71 18.24 -10.61
N GLN A 124 2.96 17.99 -11.00
CA GLN A 124 3.53 18.46 -12.27
C GLN A 124 3.49 17.41 -13.40
N ASN A 125 2.97 16.20 -13.15
CA ASN A 125 3.04 15.07 -14.10
C ASN A 125 4.45 14.85 -14.67
N SER A 126 5.48 15.19 -13.88
CA SER A 126 6.87 15.23 -14.33
C SER A 126 7.61 13.90 -14.13
N VAL A 127 6.97 12.95 -13.45
CA VAL A 127 7.62 11.69 -13.05
C VAL A 127 7.20 10.56 -14.00
N GLY A 128 8.17 10.05 -14.76
CA GLY A 128 7.96 8.86 -15.59
C GLY A 128 7.87 7.57 -14.76
N GLN A 129 7.40 6.51 -15.39
CA GLN A 129 7.42 5.17 -14.80
C GLN A 129 8.86 4.72 -14.56
N VAL A 130 9.09 4.04 -13.44
CA VAL A 130 10.37 3.44 -13.08
C VAL A 130 10.26 1.91 -13.06
N GLU A 131 11.41 1.25 -13.06
CA GLU A 131 11.48 -0.21 -12.93
C GLU A 131 10.95 -0.70 -11.58
N PRO A 132 10.34 -1.89 -11.52
CA PRO A 132 9.77 -2.44 -10.28
C PRO A 132 10.77 -2.52 -9.14
N ARG A 133 12.05 -2.75 -9.44
CA ARG A 133 13.15 -2.75 -8.47
C ARG A 133 13.22 -1.43 -7.69
N VAL A 134 13.09 -0.29 -8.37
CA VAL A 134 13.18 1.03 -7.73
C VAL A 134 12.04 1.23 -6.73
N ILE A 135 10.83 0.79 -7.09
CA ILE A 135 9.66 0.85 -6.20
C ILE A 135 9.83 -0.11 -5.02
N TYR A 136 10.31 -1.32 -5.28
CA TYR A 136 10.56 -2.34 -4.26
C TYR A 136 11.56 -1.83 -3.20
N ASP A 137 12.71 -1.34 -3.64
CA ASP A 137 13.78 -0.83 -2.77
C ASP A 137 13.29 0.38 -1.95
N PHE A 138 12.49 1.26 -2.56
CA PHE A 138 11.85 2.36 -1.85
C PHE A 138 10.92 1.88 -0.74
N ILE A 139 10.01 0.94 -1.04
CA ILE A 139 9.08 0.39 -0.05
C ILE A 139 9.83 -0.27 1.10
N GLU A 140 10.84 -1.07 0.78
CA GLU A 140 11.66 -1.77 1.76
C GLU A 140 12.36 -0.80 2.71
N SER A 141 13.03 0.22 2.17
CA SER A 141 13.71 1.25 2.96
C SER A 141 12.74 2.01 3.86
N GLU A 142 11.63 2.50 3.31
CA GLU A 142 10.61 3.22 4.07
C GLU A 142 10.09 2.41 5.26
N LEU A 143 9.72 1.15 5.03
CA LEU A 143 9.17 0.30 6.09
C LEU A 143 10.20 -0.09 7.15
N LYS A 144 11.45 -0.37 6.77
CA LYS A 144 12.52 -0.67 7.71
C LYS A 144 12.79 0.50 8.66
N GLU A 145 12.78 1.73 8.15
CA GLU A 145 12.92 2.92 8.96
C GLU A 145 11.70 3.16 9.84
N CYS A 146 10.50 3.02 9.29
CA CYS A 146 9.24 3.21 10.03
C CYS A 146 9.11 2.27 11.22
N ILE A 147 9.51 1.01 11.11
CA ILE A 147 9.45 0.03 12.21
C ILE A 147 10.18 0.53 13.46
N ASN A 148 11.27 1.26 13.30
CA ASN A 148 12.03 1.80 14.45
C ASN A 148 11.32 2.98 15.13
N LEU A 149 10.44 3.68 14.42
CA LEU A 149 9.79 4.91 14.88
C LEU A 149 8.34 4.70 15.33
N LEU A 150 7.67 3.66 14.82
CA LEU A 150 6.28 3.35 15.12
C LEU A 150 6.12 2.79 16.53
N ALA A 151 4.93 2.99 17.10
CA ALA A 151 4.57 2.39 18.37
C ALA A 151 4.49 0.86 18.27
N GLN A 152 4.83 0.19 19.35
CA GLN A 152 4.66 -1.26 19.46
C GLN A 152 3.16 -1.60 19.52
N LYS A 153 2.79 -2.79 19.02
CA LYS A 153 1.45 -3.33 19.16
C LYS A 153 1.04 -3.37 20.64
N PRO A 154 -0.14 -2.85 21.02
CA PRO A 154 -0.64 -3.00 22.37
C PRO A 154 -0.90 -4.49 22.68
N ALA A 155 -0.72 -4.88 23.95
CA ALA A 155 -1.15 -6.19 24.43
C ALA A 155 -2.66 -6.41 24.17
N LEU A 156 -3.10 -7.67 24.01
CA LEU A 156 -4.51 -7.99 23.89
C LEU A 156 -5.30 -7.38 25.07
N GLY A 157 -6.31 -6.58 24.78
CA GLY A 157 -7.04 -5.79 25.77
C GLY A 157 -6.40 -4.47 26.16
N GLY A 158 -5.25 -4.11 25.54
CA GLY A 158 -4.54 -2.87 25.76
C GLY A 158 -5.19 -1.64 25.14
N ASN A 159 -4.46 -0.54 25.13
CA ASN A 159 -4.95 0.77 24.77
C ASN A 159 -5.63 0.81 23.39
N GLN A 160 -6.95 1.00 23.40
CA GLN A 160 -7.75 1.13 22.16
C GLN A 160 -7.39 2.38 21.35
N GLY A 161 -6.63 3.32 21.91
CA GLY A 161 -6.14 4.51 21.20
C GLY A 161 -5.23 4.24 20.00
N LEU A 162 -4.72 3.00 19.86
CA LEU A 162 -3.90 2.60 18.69
C LEU A 162 -4.72 1.92 17.58
N GLN A 163 -6.03 1.77 17.73
CA GLN A 163 -6.88 1.25 16.66
C GLN A 163 -6.85 2.21 15.45
N GLY A 164 -6.62 1.64 14.27
CA GLY A 164 -6.51 2.41 13.03
C GLY A 164 -5.17 3.12 12.82
N GLN A 165 -4.20 2.93 13.71
CA GLN A 165 -2.84 3.43 13.55
C GLN A 165 -1.88 2.34 13.04
N TRP A 166 -0.86 2.75 12.32
CA TRP A 166 0.26 1.88 11.97
C TRP A 166 1.08 1.57 13.23
N THR A 167 1.37 0.30 13.44
CA THR A 167 2.25 -0.20 14.49
C THR A 167 3.49 -0.85 13.88
N LYS A 168 4.49 -1.16 14.70
CA LYS A 168 5.66 -1.94 14.26
C LYS A 168 5.24 -3.23 13.60
N ALA A 169 4.31 -3.97 14.20
CA ALA A 169 3.79 -5.22 13.65
C ALA A 169 3.07 -5.01 12.29
N ALA A 170 2.31 -3.93 12.14
CA ALA A 170 1.63 -3.62 10.89
C ALA A 170 2.64 -3.32 9.76
N ALA A 171 3.66 -2.50 10.01
CA ALA A 171 4.70 -2.21 9.04
C ALA A 171 5.55 -3.45 8.72
N ALA A 172 5.89 -4.26 9.73
CA ALA A 172 6.59 -5.53 9.52
C ALA A 172 5.76 -6.53 8.70
N SER A 173 4.44 -6.56 8.86
CA SER A 173 3.55 -7.39 8.04
C SER A 173 3.55 -6.98 6.56
N LEU A 174 3.73 -5.70 6.27
CA LEU A 174 3.93 -5.24 4.89
C LEU A 174 5.28 -5.71 4.32
N LEU A 175 6.35 -5.72 5.11
CA LEU A 175 7.63 -6.30 4.68
C LEU A 175 7.53 -7.80 4.43
N VAL A 176 6.83 -8.54 5.28
CA VAL A 176 6.56 -9.98 5.06
C VAL A 176 5.89 -10.19 3.71
N ARG A 177 4.86 -9.40 3.40
CA ARG A 177 4.17 -9.47 2.10
C ARG A 177 5.09 -9.09 0.94
N LEU A 178 5.89 -8.04 1.09
CA LEU A 178 6.85 -7.59 0.07
C LEU A 178 7.87 -8.69 -0.26
N TYR A 179 8.49 -9.27 0.77
CA TYR A 179 9.49 -10.33 0.62
C TYR A 179 8.92 -11.63 0.08
N LEU A 180 7.73 -12.02 0.51
CA LEU A 180 7.06 -13.22 0.01
C LEU A 180 6.85 -13.17 -1.51
N ASN A 181 6.56 -11.97 -2.03
CA ASN A 181 6.28 -11.74 -3.45
C ASN A 181 7.49 -11.18 -4.23
N ALA A 182 8.66 -11.06 -3.62
CA ALA A 182 9.84 -10.46 -4.26
C ALA A 182 10.21 -11.14 -5.59
N LYS A 183 10.11 -12.47 -5.66
CA LYS A 183 10.36 -13.22 -6.89
C LYS A 183 9.46 -12.79 -8.05
N VAL A 184 8.20 -12.46 -7.76
CA VAL A 184 7.26 -11.97 -8.78
C VAL A 184 7.57 -10.53 -9.16
N TYR A 185 7.91 -9.68 -8.20
CA TYR A 185 8.11 -8.25 -8.43
C TYR A 185 9.45 -7.95 -9.11
N ILE A 186 10.53 -8.57 -8.63
CA ILE A 186 11.90 -8.23 -8.99
C ILE A 186 12.76 -9.43 -9.43
N GLY A 187 12.20 -10.63 -9.48
CA GLY A 187 12.91 -11.85 -9.92
C GLY A 187 13.84 -12.47 -8.87
N GLU A 188 13.87 -11.95 -7.64
CA GLU A 188 14.76 -12.42 -6.56
C GLU A 188 13.96 -13.05 -5.41
N GLU A 189 14.56 -14.02 -4.73
CA GLU A 189 13.95 -14.70 -3.60
C GLU A 189 14.42 -14.07 -2.28
N HIS A 190 13.45 -13.59 -1.46
CA HIS A 190 13.67 -13.01 -0.14
C HIS A 190 12.95 -13.79 0.96
N TYR A 191 12.84 -15.13 0.82
CA TYR A 191 12.09 -15.96 1.76
C TYR A 191 12.71 -15.99 3.17
N THR A 192 14.03 -15.86 3.29
CA THR A 192 14.71 -15.77 4.59
C THR A 192 14.35 -14.47 5.33
N ASP A 193 14.32 -13.35 4.62
CA ASP A 193 13.89 -12.07 5.18
C ASP A 193 12.42 -12.12 5.57
N CYS A 194 11.58 -12.72 4.71
CA CYS A 194 10.17 -12.96 4.99
C CYS A 194 9.97 -13.73 6.31
N ALA A 195 10.65 -14.87 6.48
CA ALA A 195 10.59 -15.68 7.69
C ALA A 195 11.06 -14.90 8.92
N THR A 196 12.17 -14.17 8.81
CA THR A 196 12.73 -13.38 9.91
C THR A 196 11.74 -12.35 10.45
N TYR A 197 11.07 -11.58 9.57
CA TYR A 197 10.08 -10.60 10.01
C TYR A 197 8.79 -11.25 10.51
N ALA A 198 8.36 -12.36 9.91
CA ALA A 198 7.20 -13.11 10.38
C ALA A 198 7.42 -13.69 11.78
N GLU A 199 8.59 -14.26 12.07
CA GLU A 199 8.96 -14.78 13.39
C GLU A 199 8.94 -13.69 14.46
N LYS A 200 9.48 -12.50 14.17
CA LYS A 200 9.44 -11.35 15.10
C LYS A 200 8.02 -10.93 15.45
N ILE A 201 7.08 -10.96 14.48
CA ILE A 201 5.67 -10.66 14.73
C ILE A 201 5.04 -11.75 15.61
N ILE A 202 5.26 -13.02 15.28
CA ILE A 202 4.69 -14.18 15.99
C ILE A 202 5.21 -14.23 17.44
N ASN A 203 6.48 -13.95 17.64
CA ASN A 203 7.12 -13.95 18.96
C ASN A 203 6.80 -12.69 19.81
N GLY A 204 6.06 -11.74 19.24
CA GLY A 204 5.64 -10.54 19.98
C GLY A 204 6.75 -9.49 20.19
N GLU A 205 7.76 -9.50 19.34
CA GLU A 205 8.82 -8.49 19.38
C GLU A 205 8.35 -7.12 18.84
N TYR A 206 7.27 -7.10 18.09
CA TYR A 206 6.67 -5.94 17.46
C TYR A 206 5.23 -5.66 17.94
#